data_4542ce5f8feeb248f38afb3c6e7c257f
#
_entry.id   4542ce5f8feeb248f38afb3c6e7c257f
#
_cell.length_a   1.000
_cell.length_b   1.000
_cell.length_c   1.000
_cell.angle_alpha   90.00
_cell.angle_beta   90.00
_cell.angle_gamma   90.00
#
_symmetry.space_group_name_H-M   'P 1'
#
loop_
_entity.id
_entity.type
_entity.pdbx_description
1 polymer ?
#
loop_
_entity_poly.entity_id
_entity_poly.type
_entity_poly.pdbx_seq_one_letter_code
_entity_poly.pdbx_strand_id
1 'polypeptide(L)'
;MNAGREEIRALAHSLVKNTNGQVDDESFNHIGLTINGVTVELHSTPGFMANFVYNRRLQKWLKRNVDAQCGNMVELVHGDGTVAVPTPSFNCVYQLYHLYHHYFYEGVGLRQVVDYFFVVRKWNVDCEKLSSLQRELKLLGLWRFAGAM
;
A
#
# COMPACT_ATOMS: atom_id res chain seq x y z
N MET A 1 2.71 13.48 0.38
CA MET A 1 4.06 13.89 0.82
C MET A 1 4.78 12.61 1.21
N ASN A 2 5.86 12.21 0.52
CA ASN A 2 6.68 11.12 1.05
C ASN A 2 7.44 11.73 2.23
N ALA A 3 7.01 11.42 3.44
CA ALA A 3 7.74 11.81 4.63
C ALA A 3 9.15 11.20 4.54
N GLY A 4 10.17 12.01 4.80
CA GLY A 4 11.53 11.50 4.89
C GLY A 4 11.64 10.50 6.04
N ARG A 5 12.65 9.64 6.02
CA ARG A 5 12.86 8.63 7.08
C ARG A 5 12.91 9.25 8.48
N GLU A 6 13.53 10.43 8.59
CA GLU A 6 13.62 11.16 9.85
C GLU A 6 12.27 11.67 10.34
N GLU A 7 11.38 12.10 9.43
CA GLU A 7 10.02 12.51 9.77
C GLU A 7 9.18 11.32 10.28
N ILE A 8 9.30 10.16 9.65
CA ILE A 8 8.64 8.92 10.09
C ILE A 8 9.17 8.48 11.45
N ARG A 9 10.49 8.58 11.70
CA ARG A 9 11.08 8.28 12.99
C ARG A 9 10.58 9.23 14.09
N ALA A 10 10.54 10.53 13.80
CA ALA A 10 10.01 11.52 14.73
C ALA A 10 8.53 11.26 15.06
N LEU A 11 7.73 10.91 14.04
CA LEU A 11 6.33 10.52 14.22
C LEU A 11 6.20 9.25 15.08
N ALA A 12 6.99 8.21 14.83
CA ALA A 12 7.01 6.97 15.60
C ALA A 12 7.27 7.24 17.09
N HIS A 13 8.32 7.98 17.38
CA HIS A 13 8.64 8.36 18.78
C HIS A 13 7.56 9.19 19.45
N SER A 14 6.91 10.10 18.70
CA SER A 14 5.80 10.91 19.22
C SER A 14 4.58 10.04 19.55
N LEU A 15 4.22 9.10 18.67
CA LEU A 15 3.11 8.17 18.89
C LEU A 15 3.35 7.30 20.12
N VAL A 16 4.52 6.67 20.23
CA VAL A 16 4.90 5.82 21.35
C VAL A 16 4.85 6.59 22.66
N LYS A 17 5.40 7.82 22.70
CA LYS A 17 5.40 8.65 23.89
C LYS A 17 4.00 9.02 24.38
N ASN A 18 3.07 9.24 23.46
CA ASN A 18 1.71 9.68 23.76
C ASN A 18 0.74 8.53 24.06
N THR A 19 1.10 7.28 23.76
CA THR A 19 0.19 6.13 23.83
C THR A 19 0.69 4.97 24.70
N ASN A 20 1.77 5.15 25.46
CA ASN A 20 2.47 4.06 26.18
C ASN A 20 2.82 2.87 25.27
N GLY A 21 3.08 3.15 23.99
CA GLY A 21 3.50 2.14 23.03
C GLY A 21 5.01 1.84 23.11
N GLN A 22 5.47 1.00 22.22
CA GLN A 22 6.90 0.71 22.04
C GLN A 22 7.27 0.64 20.56
N VAL A 23 8.53 0.93 20.25
CA VAL A 23 9.12 0.64 18.94
C VAL A 23 9.59 -0.80 18.95
N ASP A 24 9.11 -1.63 18.01
CA ASP A 24 9.43 -3.05 17.96
C ASP A 24 10.61 -3.31 17.03
N ASP A 25 10.58 -2.78 15.83
CA ASP A 25 11.69 -2.88 14.88
C ASP A 25 11.81 -1.64 13.99
N GLU A 26 12.97 -1.48 13.37
CA GLU A 26 13.24 -0.45 12.40
C GLU A 26 13.96 -1.03 11.19
N SER A 27 13.29 -1.08 10.06
CA SER A 27 13.84 -1.53 8.80
C SER A 27 14.14 -0.36 7.83
N PHE A 28 14.61 -0.69 6.64
CA PHE A 28 14.92 0.32 5.61
C PHE A 28 13.70 1.18 5.22
N ASN A 29 12.52 0.59 5.15
CA ASN A 29 11.32 1.21 4.58
C ASN A 29 10.16 1.39 5.57
N HIS A 30 10.23 0.78 6.77
CA HIS A 30 9.19 0.91 7.78
C HIS A 30 9.75 0.92 9.20
N ILE A 31 8.93 1.36 10.14
CA ILE A 31 9.14 1.29 11.58
C ILE A 31 7.93 0.58 12.18
N GLY A 32 8.15 -0.56 12.81
CA GLY A 32 7.14 -1.31 13.53
C GLY A 32 6.92 -0.74 14.92
N LEU A 33 5.66 -0.59 15.31
CA LEU A 33 5.22 -0.10 16.61
C LEU A 33 4.18 -1.04 17.20
N THR A 34 4.16 -1.18 18.52
CA THR A 34 3.01 -1.70 19.25
C THR A 34 2.36 -0.59 20.07
N ILE A 35 1.09 -0.31 19.82
CA ILE A 35 0.29 0.72 20.48
C ILE A 35 -0.97 0.06 21.04
N ASN A 36 -1.15 0.08 22.37
CA ASN A 36 -2.29 -0.55 23.04
C ASN A 36 -2.50 -2.03 22.62
N GLY A 37 -1.41 -2.78 22.40
CA GLY A 37 -1.45 -4.18 21.97
C GLY A 37 -1.75 -4.38 20.47
N VAL A 38 -1.85 -3.31 19.69
CA VAL A 38 -2.05 -3.34 18.24
C VAL A 38 -0.73 -3.05 17.53
N THR A 39 -0.32 -3.93 16.61
CA THR A 39 0.86 -3.70 15.77
C THR A 39 0.51 -2.69 14.67
N VAL A 40 1.34 -1.67 14.53
CA VAL A 40 1.25 -0.60 13.53
C VAL A 40 2.58 -0.48 12.81
N GLU A 41 2.56 -0.40 11.50
CA GLU A 41 3.76 -0.15 10.69
C GLU A 41 3.67 1.22 10.02
N LEU A 42 4.68 2.05 10.25
CA LEU A 42 4.84 3.34 9.58
C LEU A 42 5.82 3.21 8.43
N HIS A 43 5.34 3.39 7.21
CA HIS A 43 6.16 3.28 6.01
C HIS A 43 6.63 4.64 5.50
N SER A 44 7.94 4.78 5.25
CA SER A 44 8.52 5.95 4.55
C SER A 44 8.21 5.94 3.04
N THR A 45 8.05 4.75 2.49
CA THR A 45 7.56 4.53 1.13
C THR A 45 6.65 3.31 1.12
N PRO A 46 5.51 3.35 0.43
CA PRO A 46 4.57 2.23 0.39
C PRO A 46 5.15 0.95 -0.24
N GLY A 47 6.27 1.05 -0.94
CA GLY A 47 6.91 -0.12 -1.51
C GLY A 47 8.08 0.19 -2.45
N PHE A 48 8.81 -0.86 -2.83
CA PHE A 48 9.93 -0.77 -3.77
C PHE A 48 10.04 -2.05 -4.63
N MET A 49 10.71 -1.95 -5.77
CA MET A 49 11.04 -3.09 -6.64
C MET A 49 12.54 -3.21 -6.80
N ALA A 50 13.09 -4.44 -6.83
CA ALA A 50 14.51 -4.70 -7.03
C ALA A 50 15.00 -4.23 -8.41
N ASN A 51 14.17 -4.33 -9.45
CA ASN A 51 14.51 -3.79 -10.75
C ASN A 51 14.46 -2.26 -10.75
N PHE A 52 15.59 -1.62 -11.00
CA PHE A 52 15.75 -0.15 -10.95
C PHE A 52 14.76 0.61 -11.85
N VAL A 53 14.53 0.11 -13.08
CA VAL A 53 13.61 0.78 -14.03
C VAL A 53 12.18 0.71 -13.53
N TYR A 54 11.72 -0.45 -13.10
CA TYR A 54 10.38 -0.63 -12.56
C TYR A 54 10.21 0.06 -11.21
N ASN A 55 11.24 0.08 -10.36
CA ASN A 55 11.20 0.84 -9.12
C ASN A 55 11.02 2.34 -9.37
N ARG A 56 11.80 2.92 -10.31
CA ARG A 56 11.63 4.34 -10.68
C ARG A 56 10.22 4.64 -11.20
N ARG A 57 9.62 3.72 -11.97
CA ARG A 57 8.23 3.85 -12.45
C ARG A 57 7.24 3.74 -11.29
N LEU A 58 7.44 2.79 -10.39
CA LEU A 58 6.61 2.61 -9.18
C LEU A 58 6.64 3.88 -8.31
N GLN A 59 7.82 4.42 -7.99
CA GLN A 59 7.92 5.64 -7.18
C GLN A 59 7.21 6.85 -7.84
N LYS A 60 7.34 7.02 -9.16
CA LYS A 60 6.60 8.05 -9.89
C LYS A 60 5.09 7.81 -9.86
N TRP A 61 4.66 6.56 -9.98
CA TRP A 61 3.26 6.18 -9.93
C TRP A 61 2.67 6.44 -8.55
N LEU A 62 3.34 6.03 -7.47
CA LEU A 62 2.96 6.30 -6.09
C LEU A 62 2.82 7.81 -5.84
N LYS A 63 3.84 8.60 -6.19
CA LYS A 63 3.83 10.05 -6.00
C LYS A 63 2.69 10.75 -6.76
N ARG A 64 2.38 10.31 -7.97
CA ARG A 64 1.27 10.87 -8.78
C ARG A 64 -0.10 10.61 -8.16
N ASN A 65 -0.24 9.51 -7.42
CA ASN A 65 -1.54 9.06 -6.92
C ASN A 65 -1.79 9.39 -5.43
N VAL A 66 -0.78 9.82 -4.66
CA VAL A 66 -0.88 9.97 -3.20
C VAL A 66 -1.98 10.94 -2.77
N ASP A 67 -2.09 12.09 -3.41
CA ASP A 67 -3.08 13.12 -3.04
C ASP A 67 -4.50 12.61 -3.20
N ALA A 68 -4.79 11.86 -4.27
CA ALA A 68 -6.09 11.25 -4.48
C ALA A 68 -6.44 10.19 -3.41
N GLN A 69 -5.44 9.48 -2.89
CA GLN A 69 -5.65 8.51 -1.80
C GLN A 69 -5.90 9.23 -0.46
N CYS A 70 -5.16 10.28 -0.16
CA CYS A 70 -5.35 11.09 1.04
C CYS A 70 -6.69 11.84 1.05
N GLY A 71 -7.25 12.15 -0.13
CA GLY A 71 -8.55 12.79 -0.28
C GLY A 71 -9.75 11.84 -0.30
N ASN A 72 -9.53 10.53 -0.44
CA ASN A 72 -10.61 9.53 -0.50
C ASN A 72 -11.04 9.13 0.92
N MET A 73 -11.88 9.94 1.53
CA MET A 73 -12.34 9.77 2.92
C MET A 73 -13.55 8.83 2.99
N VAL A 74 -13.54 7.90 3.93
CA VAL A 74 -14.69 7.07 4.31
C VAL A 74 -15.01 7.27 5.78
N GLU A 75 -16.29 7.22 6.10
CA GLU A 75 -16.78 7.28 7.46
C GLU A 75 -16.55 5.95 8.17
N LEU A 76 -16.05 6.00 9.39
CA LEU A 76 -15.88 4.83 10.24
C LEU A 76 -17.22 4.32 10.77
N VAL A 77 -17.30 3.02 11.00
CA VAL A 77 -18.48 2.38 11.59
C VAL A 77 -18.74 3.01 12.96
N HIS A 78 -20.01 3.27 13.25
CA HIS A 78 -20.49 3.95 14.49
C HIS A 78 -20.21 5.45 14.60
N GLY A 79 -19.77 6.13 13.53
CA GLY A 79 -19.56 7.58 13.57
C GLY A 79 -18.29 8.03 14.28
N ASP A 80 -17.31 7.14 14.44
CA ASP A 80 -16.04 7.40 15.11
C ASP A 80 -15.08 8.32 14.30
N GLY A 81 -15.59 8.98 13.27
CA GLY A 81 -14.84 9.89 12.41
C GLY A 81 -14.66 9.39 10.99
N THR A 82 -13.71 10.00 10.27
CA THR A 82 -13.38 9.64 8.88
C THR A 82 -11.92 9.26 8.75
N VAL A 83 -11.63 8.36 7.83
CA VAL A 83 -10.26 7.90 7.51
C VAL A 83 -10.04 7.90 6.00
N ALA A 84 -8.84 8.28 5.58
CA ALA A 84 -8.45 8.17 4.18
C ALA A 84 -8.17 6.70 3.82
N VAL A 85 -8.76 6.24 2.72
CA VAL A 85 -8.55 4.88 2.22
C VAL A 85 -8.13 4.91 0.75
N PRO A 86 -7.40 3.90 0.26
CA PRO A 86 -7.06 3.81 -1.15
C PRO A 86 -8.31 3.81 -2.03
N THR A 87 -8.27 4.56 -3.14
CA THR A 87 -9.31 4.49 -4.16
C THR A 87 -9.36 3.08 -4.79
N PRO A 88 -10.51 2.60 -5.28
CA PRO A 88 -10.62 1.26 -5.85
C PRO A 88 -9.63 1.00 -7.00
N SER A 89 -9.42 1.97 -7.88
CA SER A 89 -8.49 1.86 -9.00
C SER A 89 -7.03 1.76 -8.55
N PHE A 90 -6.63 2.58 -7.58
CA PHE A 90 -5.31 2.49 -6.97
C PHE A 90 -5.12 1.15 -6.28
N ASN A 91 -6.11 0.73 -5.50
CA ASN A 91 -6.05 -0.49 -4.71
C ASN A 91 -5.87 -1.74 -5.59
N CYS A 92 -6.53 -1.81 -6.77
CA CYS A 92 -6.33 -2.91 -7.71
C CYS A 92 -4.87 -3.03 -8.21
N VAL A 93 -4.21 -1.91 -8.47
CA VAL A 93 -2.81 -1.92 -8.91
C VAL A 93 -1.87 -2.20 -7.73
N TYR A 94 -2.11 -1.52 -6.61
CA TYR A 94 -1.24 -1.60 -5.45
C TYR A 94 -1.28 -2.98 -4.78
N GLN A 95 -2.44 -3.59 -4.63
CA GLN A 95 -2.58 -4.94 -4.07
C GLN A 95 -1.89 -5.99 -4.94
N LEU A 96 -1.97 -5.85 -6.27
CA LEU A 96 -1.24 -6.76 -7.17
C LEU A 96 0.28 -6.57 -7.06
N TYR A 97 0.75 -5.30 -6.94
CA TYR A 97 2.15 -5.03 -6.65
C TYR A 97 2.58 -5.65 -5.32
N HIS A 98 1.78 -5.50 -4.27
CA HIS A 98 2.04 -6.03 -2.95
C HIS A 98 2.11 -7.57 -2.96
N LEU A 99 1.16 -8.22 -3.66
CA LEU A 99 1.17 -9.66 -3.89
C LEU A 99 2.42 -10.13 -4.66
N TYR A 100 2.83 -9.38 -5.69
CA TYR A 100 4.08 -9.61 -6.42
C TYR A 100 5.29 -9.53 -5.49
N HIS A 101 5.34 -8.51 -4.63
CA HIS A 101 6.43 -8.33 -3.67
C HIS A 101 6.54 -9.53 -2.72
N HIS A 102 5.44 -9.91 -2.07
CA HIS A 102 5.40 -11.08 -1.20
C HIS A 102 5.77 -12.37 -1.92
N TYR A 103 5.26 -12.59 -3.13
CA TYR A 103 5.55 -13.79 -3.89
C TYR A 103 7.06 -14.02 -4.11
N PHE A 104 7.80 -12.96 -4.37
CA PHE A 104 9.24 -13.07 -4.67
C PHE A 104 10.15 -12.95 -3.45
N TYR A 105 9.71 -12.37 -2.34
CA TYR A 105 10.60 -12.03 -1.21
C TYR A 105 10.21 -12.65 0.12
N GLU A 106 8.94 -12.95 0.36
CA GLU A 106 8.48 -13.32 1.70
C GLU A 106 7.58 -14.57 1.70
N GLY A 107 7.03 -14.92 0.57
CA GLY A 107 6.00 -15.94 0.42
C GLY A 107 4.59 -15.37 0.43
N VAL A 108 3.67 -16.04 -0.27
CA VAL A 108 2.27 -15.64 -0.43
C VAL A 108 1.37 -16.63 0.27
N GLY A 109 0.52 -16.13 1.16
CA GLY A 109 -0.57 -16.91 1.73
C GLY A 109 -1.84 -16.83 0.86
N LEU A 110 -2.70 -17.84 0.97
CA LEU A 110 -3.99 -17.87 0.27
C LEU A 110 -4.84 -16.63 0.57
N ARG A 111 -4.73 -16.08 1.78
CA ARG A 111 -5.45 -14.88 2.21
C ARG A 111 -5.20 -13.70 1.28
N GLN A 112 -3.93 -13.40 0.95
CA GLN A 112 -3.58 -12.26 0.08
C GLN A 112 -4.18 -12.41 -1.32
N VAL A 113 -4.24 -13.64 -1.85
CA VAL A 113 -4.88 -13.93 -3.15
C VAL A 113 -6.39 -13.70 -3.08
N VAL A 114 -7.03 -14.15 -2.01
CA VAL A 114 -8.48 -13.95 -1.77
C VAL A 114 -8.80 -12.48 -1.59
N ASP A 115 -8.00 -11.73 -0.84
CA ASP A 115 -8.15 -10.28 -0.65
C ASP A 115 -8.09 -9.55 -2.00
N TYR A 116 -7.12 -9.91 -2.86
CA TYR A 116 -7.02 -9.35 -4.21
C TYR A 116 -8.24 -9.66 -5.09
N PHE A 117 -8.75 -10.90 -5.04
CA PHE A 117 -9.97 -11.29 -5.74
C PHE A 117 -11.15 -10.39 -5.36
N PHE A 118 -11.34 -10.14 -4.05
CA PHE A 118 -12.43 -9.27 -3.58
C PHE A 118 -12.24 -7.81 -4.00
N VAL A 119 -11.00 -7.29 -4.01
CA VAL A 119 -10.71 -5.93 -4.49
C VAL A 119 -11.12 -5.78 -5.95
N VAL A 120 -10.72 -6.70 -6.83
CA VAL A 120 -11.07 -6.68 -8.26
C VAL A 120 -12.58 -6.81 -8.46
N ARG A 121 -13.22 -7.75 -7.76
CA ARG A 121 -14.66 -7.99 -7.83
C ARG A 121 -15.47 -6.78 -7.37
N LYS A 122 -15.08 -6.17 -6.24
CA LYS A 122 -15.79 -5.00 -5.69
C LYS A 122 -15.66 -3.76 -6.58
N TRP A 123 -14.57 -3.64 -7.30
CA TRP A 123 -14.36 -2.51 -8.22
C TRP A 123 -15.29 -2.56 -9.45
N ASN A 124 -15.89 -3.72 -9.74
CA ASN A 124 -16.78 -3.93 -10.89
C ASN A 124 -16.16 -3.41 -12.20
N VAL A 125 -15.10 -4.12 -12.63
CA VAL A 125 -14.25 -3.72 -13.76
C VAL A 125 -15.02 -3.87 -15.08
N ASP A 126 -15.30 -2.75 -15.75
CA ASP A 126 -15.77 -2.69 -17.13
C ASP A 126 -14.59 -2.63 -18.13
N CYS A 127 -14.85 -2.61 -19.43
CA CYS A 127 -13.82 -2.59 -20.46
C CYS A 127 -12.89 -1.38 -20.40
N GLU A 128 -13.41 -0.20 -20.02
CA GLU A 128 -12.62 1.03 -19.90
C GLU A 128 -11.67 0.96 -18.71
N LYS A 129 -12.19 0.56 -17.56
CA LYS A 129 -11.39 0.33 -16.35
C LYS A 129 -10.34 -0.75 -16.57
N LEU A 130 -10.69 -1.85 -17.26
CA LEU A 130 -9.76 -2.92 -17.61
C LEU A 130 -8.61 -2.40 -18.48
N SER A 131 -8.91 -1.57 -19.47
CA SER A 131 -7.91 -0.96 -20.35
C SER A 131 -6.98 -0.02 -19.58
N SER A 132 -7.51 0.73 -18.63
CA SER A 132 -6.73 1.60 -17.75
C SER A 132 -5.84 0.79 -16.81
N LEU A 133 -6.39 -0.24 -16.15
CA LEU A 133 -5.65 -1.17 -15.29
C LEU A 133 -4.50 -1.84 -16.04
N GLN A 134 -4.78 -2.37 -17.23
CA GLN A 134 -3.76 -3.00 -18.09
C GLN A 134 -2.61 -2.05 -18.42
N ARG A 135 -2.89 -0.78 -18.69
CA ARG A 135 -1.88 0.25 -18.97
C ARG A 135 -0.96 0.47 -17.76
N GLU A 136 -1.53 0.62 -16.58
CA GLU A 136 -0.75 0.82 -15.35
C GLU A 136 0.08 -0.42 -15.01
N LEU A 137 -0.48 -1.62 -15.14
CA LEU A 137 0.24 -2.87 -14.88
C LEU A 137 1.39 -3.10 -15.88
N LYS A 138 1.22 -2.74 -17.16
CA LYS A 138 2.31 -2.76 -18.15
C LYS A 138 3.41 -1.76 -17.82
N LEU A 139 3.03 -0.55 -17.40
CA LEU A 139 3.96 0.49 -16.96
C LEU A 139 4.85 0.01 -15.81
N LEU A 140 4.26 -0.68 -14.84
CA LEU A 140 4.95 -1.19 -13.66
C LEU A 140 5.62 -2.55 -13.87
N GLY A 141 5.47 -3.18 -15.04
CA GLY A 141 6.02 -4.52 -15.33
C GLY A 141 5.25 -5.67 -14.70
N LEU A 142 4.04 -5.42 -14.19
CA LEU A 142 3.22 -6.39 -13.46
C LEU A 142 2.23 -7.15 -14.36
N TRP A 143 2.10 -6.80 -15.62
CA TRP A 143 1.08 -7.37 -16.51
C TRP A 143 1.18 -8.89 -16.69
N ARG A 144 2.41 -9.42 -16.81
CA ARG A 144 2.61 -10.87 -16.94
C ARG A 144 2.28 -11.62 -15.66
N PHE A 145 2.60 -11.02 -14.52
CA PHE A 145 2.24 -11.56 -13.21
C PHE A 145 0.72 -11.58 -13.01
N ALA A 146 0.03 -10.50 -13.40
CA ALA A 146 -1.44 -10.44 -13.37
C ALA A 146 -2.10 -11.54 -14.22
N GLY A 147 -1.52 -11.88 -15.37
CA GLY A 147 -2.04 -12.93 -16.23
C GLY A 147 -1.77 -14.36 -15.75
N ALA A 148 -0.91 -14.54 -14.75
CA ALA A 148 -0.58 -15.81 -14.13
C ALA A 148 -1.39 -16.10 -12.85
N MET A 149 -2.06 -15.08 -12.30
CA MET A 149 -2.92 -15.14 -11.12
C MET A 149 -4.37 -15.43 -11.49
#